data_3388922cf1ad6346b634503b3a39f878
#
_entry.id   3388922cf1ad6346b634503b3a39f878
#
_cell.length_a   1.000
_cell.length_b   1.000
_cell.length_c   1.000
_cell.angle_alpha   90.00
_cell.angle_beta   90.00
_cell.angle_gamma   90.00
#
_symmetry.space_group_name_H-M   'P 1'
#
loop_
_entity.id
_entity.type
_entity.pdbx_description
1 polymer ?
#
loop_
_entity_poly.entity_id
_entity_poly.type
_entity_poly.pdbx_seq_one_letter_code
_entity_poly.pdbx_strand_id
1 'polypeptide(L)'
;AAIEKNDPESIKRKYTLARTAFKKMAVLTDYFNPFQARYLNGPAISRIESETADRIIPPQGFQAIEQLIYADWNADSSFNQLAALASAMIPILQNMEKEPDRHFKFSQELVFDAIRSSIIGITTIGITGFDSPVANHSLPEAIASFEGIKQLLEIYREIFPAEKKA
;
A
#
# COMPACT_ATOMS: atom_id res chain seq x y z
N ALA A 1 -2.35 -2.45 -19.02
CA ALA A 1 -2.81 -3.63 -19.75
C ALA A 1 -4.31 -3.82 -19.50
N ALA A 2 -5.10 -4.05 -20.56
CA ALA A 2 -6.53 -4.30 -20.43
C ALA A 2 -6.78 -5.53 -19.52
N ILE A 3 -7.70 -5.39 -18.57
CA ILE A 3 -8.20 -6.49 -17.76
C ILE A 3 -9.43 -7.02 -18.48
N GLU A 4 -9.43 -8.31 -18.83
CA GLU A 4 -10.62 -8.92 -19.39
C GLU A 4 -11.66 -9.13 -18.29
N LYS A 5 -12.90 -8.68 -18.54
CA LYS A 5 -13.99 -8.67 -17.59
C LYS A 5 -14.31 -10.07 -17.03
N ASN A 6 -14.02 -11.11 -17.79
CA ASN A 6 -14.39 -12.48 -17.48
C ASN A 6 -13.21 -13.38 -17.03
N ASP A 7 -12.08 -12.80 -16.65
CA ASP A 7 -10.94 -13.56 -16.10
C ASP A 7 -10.62 -13.15 -14.65
N PRO A 8 -11.34 -13.67 -13.66
CA PRO A 8 -11.11 -13.35 -12.24
C PRO A 8 -9.69 -13.68 -11.77
N GLU A 9 -9.09 -14.75 -12.30
CA GLU A 9 -7.75 -15.16 -11.90
C GLU A 9 -6.68 -14.18 -12.43
N SER A 10 -6.88 -13.64 -13.64
CA SER A 10 -6.02 -12.55 -14.15
C SER A 10 -6.15 -11.29 -13.30
N ILE A 11 -7.37 -10.97 -12.85
CA ILE A 11 -7.62 -9.83 -11.97
C ILE A 11 -6.89 -9.99 -10.65
N LYS A 12 -7.04 -11.14 -9.98
CA LYS A 12 -6.35 -11.46 -8.71
C LYS A 12 -4.82 -11.38 -8.86
N ARG A 13 -4.29 -11.96 -9.93
CA ARG A 13 -2.84 -11.90 -10.22
C ARG A 13 -2.34 -10.47 -10.39
N LYS A 14 -3.07 -9.61 -11.13
CA LYS A 14 -2.71 -8.20 -11.31
C LYS A 14 -2.83 -7.42 -10.01
N TYR A 15 -3.85 -7.69 -9.21
CA TYR A 15 -3.99 -7.14 -7.87
C TYR A 15 -2.78 -7.48 -7.00
N THR A 16 -2.41 -8.76 -6.93
CA THR A 16 -1.26 -9.23 -6.14
C THR A 16 0.03 -8.54 -6.57
N LEU A 17 0.27 -8.37 -7.88
CA LEU A 17 1.44 -7.64 -8.38
C LEU A 17 1.45 -6.17 -7.94
N ALA A 18 0.32 -5.48 -8.09
CA ALA A 18 0.18 -4.08 -7.68
C ALA A 18 0.34 -3.92 -6.17
N ARG A 19 -0.26 -4.82 -5.40
CA ARG A 19 -0.19 -4.85 -3.95
C ARG A 19 1.24 -5.08 -3.45
N THR A 20 1.94 -6.07 -4.03
CA THR A 20 3.35 -6.37 -3.73
C THR A 20 4.25 -5.17 -4.02
N ALA A 21 4.04 -4.49 -5.16
CA ALA A 21 4.79 -3.27 -5.49
C ALA A 21 4.53 -2.14 -4.48
N PHE A 22 3.27 -1.93 -4.10
CA PHE A 22 2.92 -0.95 -3.07
C PHE A 22 3.60 -1.28 -1.72
N LYS A 23 3.60 -2.55 -1.30
CA LYS A 23 4.23 -2.96 -0.04
C LYS A 23 5.73 -2.69 0.02
N LYS A 24 6.44 -2.74 -1.10
CA LYS A 24 7.87 -2.35 -1.15
C LYS A 24 8.09 -0.87 -0.86
N MET A 25 7.15 0.00 -1.24
CA MET A 25 7.25 1.43 -0.96
C MET A 25 6.59 1.85 0.36
N ALA A 26 5.85 0.95 1.01
CA ALA A 26 5.06 1.25 2.20
C ALA A 26 5.90 1.82 3.35
N VAL A 27 7.17 1.40 3.50
CA VAL A 27 8.11 1.94 4.50
C VAL A 27 8.23 3.47 4.46
N LEU A 28 8.22 4.04 3.25
CA LEU A 28 8.28 5.49 3.07
C LEU A 28 6.88 6.11 3.10
N THR A 29 5.92 5.49 2.44
CA THR A 29 4.56 6.02 2.32
C THR A 29 3.86 6.11 3.67
N ASP A 30 3.94 5.07 4.49
CA ASP A 30 3.25 5.01 5.77
C ASP A 30 3.79 6.05 6.77
N TYR A 31 5.10 6.32 6.70
CA TYR A 31 5.75 7.25 7.61
C TYR A 31 5.64 8.72 7.15
N PHE A 32 5.97 8.99 5.88
CA PHE A 32 6.05 10.37 5.36
C PHE A 32 4.72 10.89 4.81
N ASN A 33 3.81 9.99 4.40
CA ASN A 33 2.53 10.33 3.80
C ASN A 33 1.38 9.53 4.39
N PRO A 34 1.13 9.63 5.71
CA PRO A 34 0.14 8.80 6.40
C PRO A 34 -1.30 8.99 5.88
N PHE A 35 -1.64 10.16 5.35
CA PHE A 35 -2.96 10.40 4.74
C PHE A 35 -3.12 9.61 3.43
N GLN A 36 -2.12 9.65 2.54
CA GLN A 36 -2.11 8.91 1.29
C GLN A 36 -2.03 7.40 1.56
N ALA A 37 -1.19 6.99 2.52
CA ALA A 37 -1.10 5.61 2.97
C ALA A 37 -2.46 5.08 3.45
N ARG A 38 -3.15 5.84 4.30
CA ARG A 38 -4.49 5.49 4.79
C ARG A 38 -5.53 5.42 3.67
N TYR A 39 -5.42 6.28 2.65
CA TYR A 39 -6.30 6.24 1.49
C TYR A 39 -6.03 5.00 0.64
N LEU A 40 -4.75 4.71 0.37
CA LEU A 40 -4.33 3.60 -0.50
C LEU A 40 -4.50 2.23 0.16
N ASN A 41 -4.27 2.13 1.48
CA ASN A 41 -4.19 0.87 2.20
C ASN A 41 -4.98 0.82 3.53
N GLY A 42 -5.86 1.76 3.77
CA GLY A 42 -6.70 1.71 4.97
C GLY A 42 -7.72 0.57 4.92
N PRO A 43 -8.32 0.22 6.07
CA PRO A 43 -9.31 -0.84 6.15
C PRO A 43 -10.53 -0.56 5.27
N ALA A 44 -11.14 -1.63 4.74
CA ALA A 44 -12.32 -1.58 3.86
C ALA A 44 -13.60 -1.28 4.63
N ILE A 45 -13.60 -0.16 5.37
CA ILE A 45 -14.75 0.33 6.14
C ILE A 45 -15.16 1.72 5.68
N SER A 46 -16.47 2.00 5.73
CA SER A 46 -16.99 3.35 5.51
C SER A 46 -16.51 4.30 6.60
N ARG A 47 -16.19 5.52 6.23
CA ARG A 47 -15.74 6.59 7.14
C ARG A 47 -16.72 7.74 7.10
N ILE A 48 -16.89 8.41 8.25
CA ILE A 48 -17.67 9.65 8.35
C ILE A 48 -16.68 10.83 8.31
N GLU A 49 -16.93 11.79 7.45
CA GLU A 49 -16.14 13.01 7.42
C GLU A 49 -16.52 13.88 8.61
N SER A 50 -15.54 14.23 9.45
CA SER A 50 -15.79 14.85 10.77
C SER A 50 -16.33 16.29 10.69
N GLU A 51 -16.14 16.98 9.59
CA GLU A 51 -16.56 18.39 9.41
C GLU A 51 -18.00 18.53 8.88
N THR A 52 -18.49 17.49 8.23
CA THR A 52 -19.87 17.41 7.76
C THR A 52 -20.40 16.02 8.09
N ALA A 53 -21.02 15.89 9.26
CA ALA A 53 -21.47 14.59 9.82
C ALA A 53 -22.37 13.74 8.88
N ASP A 54 -22.77 14.30 7.75
CA ASP A 54 -23.67 13.68 6.78
C ASP A 54 -22.96 13.02 5.58
N ARG A 55 -21.62 13.17 5.47
CA ARG A 55 -20.88 12.59 4.35
C ARG A 55 -20.21 11.27 4.71
N ILE A 56 -20.75 10.19 4.21
CA ILE A 56 -20.14 8.87 4.32
C ILE A 56 -19.18 8.66 3.13
N ILE A 57 -17.90 8.43 3.45
CA ILE A 57 -16.90 8.05 2.46
C ILE A 57 -16.89 6.51 2.39
N PRO A 58 -17.19 5.93 1.22
CA PRO A 58 -17.18 4.48 1.06
C PRO A 58 -15.77 3.90 1.18
N PRO A 59 -15.63 2.57 1.38
CA PRO A 59 -14.34 1.89 1.38
C PRO A 59 -13.54 2.18 0.12
N GLN A 60 -12.22 2.37 0.28
CA GLN A 60 -11.31 2.78 -0.79
C GLN A 60 -9.98 2.03 -0.69
N GLY A 61 -9.17 2.11 -1.75
CA GLY A 61 -7.83 1.57 -1.76
C GLY A 61 -7.76 0.06 -1.94
N PHE A 62 -6.58 -0.49 -1.63
CA PHE A 62 -6.29 -1.90 -1.87
C PHE A 62 -7.19 -2.87 -1.11
N GLN A 63 -7.51 -2.60 0.16
CA GLN A 63 -8.36 -3.52 0.94
C GLN A 63 -9.81 -3.54 0.43
N ALA A 64 -10.33 -2.41 -0.08
CA ALA A 64 -11.65 -2.39 -0.73
C ALA A 64 -11.66 -3.20 -2.03
N ILE A 65 -10.57 -3.11 -2.83
CA ILE A 65 -10.39 -3.93 -4.02
C ILE A 65 -10.27 -5.41 -3.64
N GLU A 66 -9.51 -5.72 -2.59
CA GLU A 66 -9.35 -7.09 -2.09
C GLU A 66 -10.69 -7.73 -1.75
N GLN A 67 -11.50 -7.05 -0.95
CA GLN A 67 -12.83 -7.52 -0.60
C GLN A 67 -13.66 -7.79 -1.85
N LEU A 68 -13.68 -6.84 -2.79
CA LEU A 68 -14.45 -6.97 -4.02
C LEU A 68 -14.05 -8.18 -4.86
N ILE A 69 -12.75 -8.46 -5.03
CA ILE A 69 -12.26 -9.50 -5.94
C ILE A 69 -12.14 -10.89 -5.31
N TYR A 70 -12.07 -10.98 -3.97
CA TYR A 70 -11.90 -12.26 -3.27
C TYR A 70 -13.18 -12.72 -2.55
N ALA A 71 -14.06 -11.82 -2.11
CA ALA A 71 -15.26 -12.16 -1.38
C ALA A 71 -16.54 -11.94 -2.21
N ASP A 72 -16.64 -10.80 -2.91
CA ASP A 72 -17.93 -10.30 -3.44
C ASP A 72 -17.96 -10.25 -4.98
N TRP A 73 -17.09 -11.01 -5.67
CA TRP A 73 -16.97 -10.92 -7.11
C TRP A 73 -18.24 -11.36 -7.86
N ASN A 74 -18.83 -10.40 -8.57
CA ASN A 74 -19.87 -10.62 -9.57
C ASN A 74 -19.43 -9.93 -10.87
N ALA A 75 -19.22 -10.69 -11.95
CA ALA A 75 -18.62 -10.20 -13.19
C ALA A 75 -19.33 -8.98 -13.80
N ASP A 76 -20.65 -8.87 -13.66
CA ASP A 76 -21.43 -7.79 -14.27
C ASP A 76 -21.38 -6.47 -13.50
N SER A 77 -21.36 -6.53 -12.18
CA SER A 77 -21.36 -5.33 -11.31
C SER A 77 -19.99 -4.96 -10.81
N SER A 78 -19.15 -5.94 -10.43
CA SER A 78 -17.88 -5.72 -9.76
C SER A 78 -16.80 -5.13 -10.67
N PHE A 79 -16.86 -5.37 -11.99
CA PHE A 79 -15.86 -4.84 -12.91
C PHE A 79 -15.84 -3.30 -12.97
N ASN A 80 -17.01 -2.68 -13.03
CA ASN A 80 -17.12 -1.22 -13.04
C ASN A 80 -16.69 -0.63 -11.68
N GLN A 81 -17.02 -1.30 -10.58
CA GLN A 81 -16.60 -0.88 -9.24
C GLN A 81 -15.09 -1.02 -9.07
N LEU A 82 -14.49 -2.11 -9.55
CA LEU A 82 -13.04 -2.31 -9.57
C LEU A 82 -12.34 -1.21 -10.36
N ALA A 83 -12.85 -0.90 -11.56
CA ALA A 83 -12.30 0.16 -12.41
C ALA A 83 -12.36 1.53 -11.71
N ALA A 84 -13.46 1.84 -11.03
CA ALA A 84 -13.61 3.07 -10.26
C ALA A 84 -12.62 3.15 -9.09
N LEU A 85 -12.51 2.08 -8.28
CA LEU A 85 -11.57 2.00 -7.16
C LEU A 85 -10.11 2.14 -7.62
N ALA A 86 -9.72 1.42 -8.66
CA ALA A 86 -8.36 1.50 -9.20
C ALA A 86 -8.06 2.87 -9.81
N SER A 87 -9.01 3.46 -10.56
CA SER A 87 -8.85 4.78 -11.17
C SER A 87 -8.70 5.88 -10.12
N ALA A 88 -9.35 5.76 -8.97
CA ALA A 88 -9.24 6.72 -7.88
C ALA A 88 -7.85 6.72 -7.21
N MET A 89 -7.13 5.58 -7.25
CA MET A 89 -5.78 5.46 -6.67
C MET A 89 -4.69 6.03 -7.60
N ILE A 90 -4.88 5.96 -8.91
CA ILE A 90 -3.87 6.34 -9.92
C ILE A 90 -3.37 7.78 -9.74
N PRO A 91 -4.21 8.82 -9.63
CA PRO A 91 -3.73 10.19 -9.49
C PRO A 91 -2.94 10.43 -8.20
N ILE A 92 -3.23 9.71 -7.13
CA ILE A 92 -2.49 9.80 -5.87
C ILE A 92 -1.07 9.27 -6.08
N LEU A 93 -0.93 8.08 -6.66
CA LEU A 93 0.37 7.46 -6.94
C LEU A 93 1.18 8.28 -7.94
N GLN A 94 0.54 8.79 -9.00
CA GLN A 94 1.20 9.65 -9.98
C GLN A 94 1.68 10.99 -9.40
N ASN A 95 0.92 11.56 -8.48
CA ASN A 95 1.32 12.79 -7.80
C ASN A 95 2.54 12.56 -6.89
N MET A 96 2.57 11.44 -6.16
CA MET A 96 3.72 11.05 -5.34
C MET A 96 4.97 10.78 -6.19
N GLU A 97 4.82 10.20 -7.38
CA GLU A 97 5.92 9.95 -8.32
C GLU A 97 6.49 11.25 -8.92
N LYS A 98 5.62 12.19 -9.30
CA LYS A 98 6.03 13.42 -9.97
C LYS A 98 6.66 14.45 -9.05
N GLU A 99 6.24 14.49 -7.80
CA GLU A 99 6.69 15.50 -6.82
C GLU A 99 7.18 14.84 -5.52
N PRO A 100 8.22 13.98 -5.59
CA PRO A 100 8.69 13.27 -4.41
C PRO A 100 9.17 14.23 -3.31
N ASP A 101 9.85 15.33 -3.65
CA ASP A 101 10.36 16.32 -2.69
C ASP A 101 9.26 17.07 -1.93
N ARG A 102 8.06 17.14 -2.49
CA ARG A 102 6.90 17.70 -1.80
C ARG A 102 6.36 16.74 -0.74
N HIS A 103 6.43 15.45 -1.01
CA HIS A 103 5.86 14.41 -0.19
C HIS A 103 6.86 13.79 0.78
N PHE A 104 8.14 13.78 0.44
CA PHE A 104 9.18 13.11 1.21
C PHE A 104 10.30 14.09 1.58
N LYS A 105 10.33 14.53 2.81
CA LYS A 105 11.46 15.30 3.37
C LYS A 105 12.42 14.33 4.05
N PHE A 106 13.33 13.78 3.27
CA PHE A 106 14.28 12.81 3.76
C PHE A 106 15.39 13.46 4.59
N SER A 107 15.51 13.10 5.87
CA SER A 107 16.77 13.13 6.60
C SER A 107 17.14 11.70 6.98
N GLN A 108 18.41 11.46 7.27
CA GLN A 108 18.86 10.10 7.64
C GLN A 108 18.10 9.58 8.87
N GLU A 109 17.95 10.42 9.89
CA GLU A 109 17.25 10.10 11.12
C GLU A 109 15.80 9.68 10.86
N LEU A 110 15.08 10.45 10.04
CA LEU A 110 13.68 10.16 9.71
C LEU A 110 13.52 8.88 8.89
N VAL A 111 14.49 8.59 8.00
CA VAL A 111 14.44 7.34 7.24
C VAL A 111 14.70 6.14 8.15
N PHE A 112 15.62 6.21 9.10
CA PHE A 112 15.80 5.12 10.08
C PHE A 112 14.60 4.97 11.02
N ASP A 113 13.94 6.06 11.39
CA ASP A 113 12.68 6.01 12.14
C ASP A 113 11.56 5.37 11.33
N ALA A 114 11.45 5.66 10.03
CA ALA A 114 10.51 5.02 9.12
C ALA A 114 10.76 3.50 9.02
N ILE A 115 12.03 3.09 8.89
CA ILE A 115 12.40 1.67 8.86
C ILE A 115 12.00 0.99 10.18
N ARG A 116 12.31 1.58 11.32
CA ARG A 116 11.96 1.04 12.64
C ARG A 116 10.45 0.91 12.82
N SER A 117 9.69 1.96 12.48
CA SER A 117 8.23 1.94 12.49
C SER A 117 7.65 0.87 11.56
N SER A 118 8.22 0.72 10.37
CA SER A 118 7.80 -0.28 9.40
C SER A 118 8.03 -1.70 9.92
N ILE A 119 9.18 -2.00 10.52
CA ILE A 119 9.46 -3.31 11.14
C ILE A 119 8.44 -3.63 12.23
N ILE A 120 8.12 -2.66 13.10
CA ILE A 120 7.09 -2.84 14.12
C ILE A 120 5.73 -3.10 13.48
N GLY A 121 5.33 -2.32 12.48
CA GLY A 121 4.07 -2.51 11.76
C GLY A 121 3.97 -3.89 11.08
N ILE A 122 5.03 -4.33 10.41
CA ILE A 122 5.07 -5.66 9.76
C ILE A 122 4.89 -6.77 10.80
N THR A 123 5.59 -6.69 11.92
CA THR A 123 5.59 -7.76 12.95
C THR A 123 4.34 -7.78 13.81
N THR A 124 3.62 -6.67 13.93
CA THR A 124 2.40 -6.57 14.76
C THR A 124 1.12 -6.69 13.96
N ILE A 125 1.04 -6.03 12.80
CA ILE A 125 -0.17 -5.93 11.98
C ILE A 125 -0.02 -6.72 10.68
N GLY A 126 1.14 -6.60 10.03
CA GLY A 126 1.38 -7.15 8.70
C GLY A 126 1.25 -8.67 8.65
N ILE A 127 1.93 -9.39 9.54
CA ILE A 127 1.94 -10.87 9.55
C ILE A 127 0.68 -11.49 10.17
N THR A 128 -0.13 -10.72 10.89
CA THR A 128 -1.30 -11.24 11.61
C THR A 128 -2.55 -11.40 10.74
N GLY A 129 -2.50 -11.00 9.48
CA GLY A 129 -3.64 -11.05 8.56
C GLY A 129 -4.50 -9.79 8.54
N PHE A 130 -4.26 -8.84 9.44
CA PHE A 130 -5.06 -7.62 9.53
C PHE A 130 -4.99 -6.76 8.26
N ASP A 131 -3.87 -6.81 7.57
CA ASP A 131 -3.57 -6.01 6.39
C ASP A 131 -4.06 -6.66 5.06
N SER A 132 -4.32 -7.97 5.09
CA SER A 132 -4.90 -8.75 3.97
C SER A 132 -5.92 -9.77 4.52
N PRO A 133 -7.07 -9.29 5.03
CA PRO A 133 -7.99 -10.12 5.80
C PRO A 133 -8.79 -11.12 4.96
N VAL A 134 -8.89 -10.92 3.67
CA VAL A 134 -9.71 -11.73 2.76
C VAL A 134 -8.84 -12.63 1.87
N ALA A 135 -7.81 -12.07 1.25
CA ALA A 135 -6.90 -12.81 0.37
C ALA A 135 -5.89 -13.68 1.14
N ASN A 136 -5.66 -13.39 2.43
CA ASN A 136 -4.67 -14.06 3.28
C ASN A 136 -3.23 -13.99 2.73
N HIS A 137 -2.87 -12.85 2.11
CA HIS A 137 -1.55 -12.61 1.52
C HIS A 137 -0.53 -11.98 2.51
N SER A 138 -0.78 -12.05 3.80
CA SER A 138 0.03 -11.40 4.84
C SER A 138 1.52 -11.72 4.77
N LEU A 139 1.88 -13.00 4.60
CA LEU A 139 3.28 -13.40 4.54
C LEU A 139 3.98 -12.92 3.25
N PRO A 140 3.45 -13.12 2.03
CA PRO A 140 4.01 -12.53 0.82
C PRO A 140 4.14 -11.01 0.89
N GLU A 141 3.16 -10.33 1.48
CA GLU A 141 3.19 -8.86 1.65
C GLU A 141 4.26 -8.42 2.65
N ALA A 142 4.43 -9.15 3.76
CA ALA A 142 5.50 -8.90 4.72
C ALA A 142 6.89 -9.07 4.07
N ILE A 143 7.08 -10.12 3.26
CA ILE A 143 8.32 -10.33 2.49
C ILE A 143 8.56 -9.12 1.58
N ALA A 144 7.57 -8.66 0.84
CA ALA A 144 7.70 -7.49 -0.04
C ALA A 144 8.07 -6.22 0.75
N SER A 145 7.48 -6.01 1.93
CA SER A 145 7.80 -4.88 2.80
C SER A 145 9.26 -4.95 3.29
N PHE A 146 9.76 -6.13 3.68
CA PHE A 146 11.17 -6.30 4.05
C PHE A 146 12.12 -6.13 2.85
N GLU A 147 11.71 -6.52 1.64
CA GLU A 147 12.48 -6.23 0.42
C GLU A 147 12.59 -4.72 0.18
N GLY A 148 11.53 -3.95 0.41
CA GLY A 148 11.56 -2.49 0.34
C GLY A 148 12.52 -1.87 1.36
N ILE A 149 12.48 -2.32 2.62
CA ILE A 149 13.43 -1.92 3.67
C ILE A 149 14.87 -2.25 3.26
N LYS A 150 15.10 -3.45 2.75
CA LYS A 150 16.43 -3.88 2.29
C LYS A 150 16.96 -2.97 1.18
N GLN A 151 16.15 -2.67 0.16
CA GLN A 151 16.52 -1.76 -0.93
C GLN A 151 16.89 -0.38 -0.40
N LEU A 152 16.11 0.15 0.54
CA LEU A 152 16.38 1.44 1.17
C LEU A 152 17.71 1.42 1.95
N LEU A 153 17.99 0.38 2.74
CA LEU A 153 19.24 0.20 3.46
C LEU A 153 20.45 0.05 2.52
N GLU A 154 20.28 -0.59 1.36
CA GLU A 154 21.34 -0.70 0.35
C GLU A 154 21.74 0.66 -0.22
N ILE A 155 20.79 1.56 -0.47
CA ILE A 155 21.07 2.94 -0.87
C ILE A 155 21.89 3.66 0.21
N TYR A 156 21.51 3.51 1.47
CA TYR A 156 22.24 4.15 2.58
C TYR A 156 23.61 3.54 2.84
N ARG A 157 23.80 2.25 2.55
CA ARG A 157 25.12 1.59 2.69
C ARG A 157 26.20 2.24 1.84
N GLU A 158 25.86 2.78 0.68
CA GLU A 158 26.78 3.47 -0.21
C GLU A 158 27.18 4.84 0.32
N ILE A 159 26.35 5.44 1.18
CA ILE A 159 26.56 6.75 1.79
C ILE A 159 27.41 6.64 3.06
N PHE A 160 27.37 5.51 3.77
CA PHE A 160 28.17 5.28 4.98
C PHE A 160 29.60 4.90 4.62
N PRO A 161 30.62 5.67 5.05
CA PRO A 161 32.02 5.29 4.82
C PRO A 161 32.32 3.94 5.48
N ALA A 162 33.15 3.15 4.80
CA ALA A 162 33.52 1.79 5.18
C ALA A 162 34.30 1.68 6.53
N GLU A 163 34.57 2.80 7.19
CA GLU A 163 35.47 2.92 8.35
C GLU A 163 34.91 2.46 9.69
N LYS A 164 33.67 1.93 9.74
CA LYS A 164 33.14 1.35 10.98
C LYS A 164 32.88 -0.15 10.87
N LYS A 165 33.80 -0.89 10.24
CA LYS A 165 33.96 -2.32 10.44
C LYS A 165 35.04 -2.55 11.50
N ALA A 166 34.69 -2.41 12.74
CA ALA A 166 35.45 -2.90 13.86
C ALA A 166 34.53 -3.77 14.71
#